data_064ef1bd55f233fcf81a2e8bf1edc16c
#
_entry.id   064ef1bd55f233fcf81a2e8bf1edc16c
#
_cell.length_a   1.000
_cell.length_b   1.000
_cell.length_c   1.000
_cell.angle_alpha   90.00
_cell.angle_beta   90.00
_cell.angle_gamma   90.00
#
_symmetry.space_group_name_H-M   'P 1'
#
loop_
_entity.id
_entity.type
_entity.pdbx_description
1 polymer ?
#
loop_
_entity_poly.entity_id
_entity_poly.type
_entity_poly.pdbx_seq_one_letter_code
_entity_poly.pdbx_strand_id
1 'polypeptide(L)' 'MKKEKIEKRFIKTHTDGSFSGNEIWVDTETGVNYFFHASGYAGGLTPLLDRDGKPIVTPFDEE' A
#
# COMPACT_ATOMS: atom_id res chain seq x y z
N MET A 1 14.16 -1.40 20.48
CA MET A 1 14.06 -1.18 20.01
C MET A 1 13.85 -1.02 19.38
N LYS A 2 13.35 -1.17 19.27
CA LYS A 2 13.05 -1.04 18.68
C LYS A 2 13.02 -0.76 17.82
N LYS A 3 12.80 -0.79 17.57
CA LYS A 3 12.65 -0.53 16.87
C LYS A 3 12.87 -0.38 15.92
N GLU A 4 12.87 -1.10 15.51
CA GLU A 4 12.98 -0.94 14.61
C GLU A 4 12.35 -0.42 14.03
N LYS A 5 12.37 -0.35 13.99
CA LYS A 5 11.66 0.35 13.44
C LYS A 5 11.38 0.20 12.07
N ILE A 6 10.31 0.54 11.59
CA ILE A 6 9.97 0.54 10.21
C ILE A 6 10.66 1.71 9.59
N GLU A 7 11.60 1.45 8.71
CA GLU A 7 12.33 2.51 8.10
C GLU A 7 11.62 3.07 6.91
N LYS A 8 10.83 2.29 6.22
CA LYS A 8 10.10 2.76 5.07
C LYS A 8 8.69 3.08 5.45
N ARG A 9 8.23 4.21 5.00
CA ARG A 9 6.86 4.59 5.27
C ARG A 9 5.91 3.77 4.41
N PHE A 10 6.27 3.53 3.14
CA PHE A 10 5.38 2.79 2.24
C PHE A 10 5.96 1.41 1.98
N ILE A 11 5.16 0.38 2.18
CA ILE A 11 5.57 -0.99 2.01
C ILE A 11 4.65 -1.66 1.01
N LYS A 12 5.23 -2.32 0.02
CA LYS A 12 4.44 -3.05 -0.95
C LYS A 12 4.05 -4.39 -0.35
N THR A 13 2.76 -4.64 -0.22
CA THR A 13 2.25 -5.85 0.39
C THR A 13 1.74 -6.86 -0.62
N HIS A 14 1.51 -6.45 -1.85
CA HIS A 14 0.99 -7.34 -2.87
C HIS A 14 1.43 -6.86 -4.23
N THR A 15 1.76 -7.77 -5.10
CA THR A 15 2.12 -7.42 -6.46
C THR A 15 1.61 -8.50 -7.39
N ASP A 16 1.25 -8.09 -8.59
CA ASP A 16 0.61 -8.95 -9.54
C ASP A 16 0.96 -8.46 -10.92
N GLY A 17 1.53 -9.30 -11.76
CA GLY A 17 1.96 -8.91 -13.11
C GLY A 17 3.41 -8.53 -13.17
N SER A 18 3.92 -8.43 -14.38
CA SER A 18 5.31 -8.09 -14.62
C SER A 18 5.45 -6.69 -15.16
N PHE A 19 5.17 -6.50 -16.42
CA PHE A 19 5.24 -5.18 -17.01
C PHE A 19 4.05 -4.35 -16.66
N SER A 20 2.89 -4.94 -16.74
CA SER A 20 1.65 -4.28 -16.38
C SER A 20 1.17 -5.01 -15.19
N GLY A 21 0.75 -4.35 -14.20
CA GLY A 21 0.31 -5.06 -13.03
C GLY A 21 -0.26 -4.17 -11.97
N ASN A 22 -0.65 -4.83 -10.92
CA ASN A 22 -1.32 -4.20 -9.79
C ASN A 22 -0.48 -4.38 -8.56
N GLU A 23 -0.43 -3.37 -7.73
CA GLU A 23 0.32 -3.43 -6.49
C GLU A 23 -0.49 -2.82 -5.38
N ILE A 24 -0.34 -3.34 -4.19
CA ILE A 24 -0.94 -2.73 -3.02
C ILE A 24 0.17 -2.28 -2.11
N TRP A 25 0.11 -1.02 -1.72
CA TRP A 25 1.10 -0.40 -0.86
C TRP A 25 0.41 0.10 0.40
N VAL A 26 1.08 0.04 1.51
CA VAL A 26 0.54 0.48 2.79
C VAL A 26 1.39 1.61 3.32
N ASP A 27 0.73 2.67 3.74
CA ASP A 27 1.37 3.75 4.45
C ASP A 27 1.44 3.32 5.90
N THR A 28 2.64 3.04 6.39
CA THR A 28 2.79 2.51 7.73
C THR A 28 2.50 3.54 8.81
N GLU A 29 2.44 4.82 8.47
CA GLU A 29 2.11 5.83 9.45
C GLU A 29 0.62 5.93 9.69
N THR A 30 -0.17 5.69 8.67
CA THR A 30 -1.63 5.81 8.81
C THR A 30 -2.33 4.47 8.71
N GLY A 31 -1.66 3.48 8.12
CA GLY A 31 -2.28 2.20 7.85
C GLY A 31 -3.11 2.17 6.59
N VAL A 32 -3.22 3.28 5.88
CA VAL A 32 -4.06 3.33 4.69
C VAL A 32 -3.41 2.54 3.57
N ASN A 33 -4.19 1.70 2.91
CA ASN A 33 -3.74 0.91 1.78
C ASN A 33 -4.01 1.69 0.50
N TYR A 34 -3.11 1.55 -0.46
CA TYR A 34 -3.23 2.20 -1.76
C TYR A 34 -3.11 1.17 -2.85
N PHE A 35 -3.84 1.39 -3.91
CA PHE A 35 -3.79 0.53 -5.08
C PHE A 35 -3.04 1.27 -6.19
N PHE A 36 -2.03 0.62 -6.72
CA PHE A 36 -1.25 1.20 -7.82
C PHE A 36 -1.38 0.28 -9.03
N HIS A 37 -1.69 0.85 -10.16
CA HIS A 37 -1.77 0.09 -11.40
C HIS A 37 -0.81 0.70 -12.39
N ALA A 38 -0.03 -0.14 -13.02
CA ALA A 38 0.92 0.30 -14.02
C ALA A 38 0.65 -0.42 -15.33
N SER A 39 0.81 0.28 -16.40
CA SER A 39 0.66 -0.29 -17.73
C SER A 39 1.68 0.41 -18.63
N GLY A 40 2.70 -0.31 -19.05
CA GLY A 40 3.78 0.27 -19.82
C GLY A 40 4.49 1.35 -19.04
N TYR A 41 4.49 2.55 -19.56
CA TYR A 41 5.12 3.68 -18.88
C TYR A 41 4.12 4.52 -18.09
N ALA A 42 2.89 4.09 -18.03
CA ALA A 42 1.86 4.83 -17.31
C ALA A 42 1.55 4.15 -15.99
N GLY A 43 1.12 4.92 -15.03
CA GLY A 43 0.72 4.37 -13.75
C GLY A 43 -0.15 5.33 -12.99
N GLY A 44 -0.90 4.80 -12.07
CA GLY A 44 -1.78 5.61 -11.23
C GLY A 44 -1.97 4.97 -9.88
N LEU A 45 -2.27 5.79 -8.91
CA LEU A 45 -2.40 5.38 -7.52
C LEU A 45 -3.67 5.96 -6.94
N THR A 46 -4.35 5.16 -6.15
CA THR A 46 -5.57 5.62 -5.48
C THR A 46 -5.69 4.90 -4.14
N PRO A 47 -6.37 5.48 -3.15
CA PRO A 47 -6.63 4.74 -1.93
C PRO A 47 -7.48 3.52 -2.25
N LEU A 48 -7.19 2.41 -1.58
CA LEU A 48 -7.94 1.20 -1.76
C LEU A 48 -9.15 1.26 -0.84
N LEU A 49 -10.33 1.17 -1.40
CA LEU A 49 -11.55 1.37 -0.64
C LEU A 49 -12.25 0.05 -0.37
N ASP A 50 -12.96 0.00 0.74
CA ASP A 50 -13.78 -1.16 1.05
C ASP A 50 -15.13 -1.00 0.35
N ARG A 51 -16.03 -1.93 0.63
CA ARG A 51 -17.32 -1.95 -0.07
C ARG A 51 -18.19 -0.75 0.30
N ASP A 52 -17.88 -0.07 1.39
CA ASP A 52 -18.64 1.10 1.82
C ASP A 52 -17.99 2.39 1.36
N GLY A 53 -16.93 2.29 0.57
CA GLY A 53 -16.26 3.47 0.04
C GLY A 53 -15.29 4.10 1.01
N LYS A 54 -14.89 3.37 2.05
CA LYS A 54 -13.95 3.90 3.02
C LYS A 54 -12.59 3.28 2.80
N PRO A 55 -11.51 4.01 3.05
CA PRO A 55 -10.17 3.46 2.87
C PRO A 55 -9.96 2.25 3.77
N ILE A 56 -9.30 1.25 3.22
CA ILE A 56 -8.94 0.07 3.99
C ILE A 56 -7.71 0.41 4.81
N VAL A 57 -7.79 0.20 6.10
CA VAL A 57 -6.72 0.55 7.02
C VAL A 57 -6.18 -0.70 7.67
N THR A 58 -4.85 -0.87 7.59
CA THR A 58 -4.17 -1.97 8.23
C THR A 58 -3.52 -1.44 9.50
N PRO A 59 -3.88 -1.97 10.66
CA PRO A 59 -3.26 -1.48 11.89
C PRO A 59 -1.82 -1.98 11.99
N PHE A 60 -0.93 -1.14 12.47
CA PHE A 60 0.44 -1.51 12.74
C PHE A 60 0.73 -1.27 14.21
N ASP A 61 1.28 -2.32 14.87
CA ASP A 61 1.68 -2.18 16.22
C ASP A 61 3.04 -1.64 16.26
N GLU A 62 3.20 -0.67 17.03
CA GLU A 62 4.46 -0.15 17.19
C GLU A 62 5.18 -0.82 18.20
N GLU A 63 5.13 -1.40 18.77
CA GLU A 63 5.73 -2.01 19.81
C GLU A 63 6.85 -2.10 20.02
#